data_217abf16b8b984d7ca4003450c957308
#
_entry.id   217abf16b8b984d7ca4003450c957308
#
_cell.length_a   1.000
_cell.length_b   1.000
_cell.length_c   1.000
_cell.angle_alpha   90.00
_cell.angle_beta   90.00
_cell.angle_gamma   90.00
#
_symmetry.space_group_name_H-M   'P 1'
#
loop_
_entity.id
_entity.type
_entity.pdbx_description
1 polymer ?
#
loop_
_entity_poly.entity_id
_entity_poly.type
_entity_poly.pdbx_seq_one_letter_code
_entity_poly.pdbx_strand_id
1 'polypeptide(L)'
;MSANKPKKYDAVLGGKNSPPINAAILSGIAGVKHRLASPSVEARRAAITETLNYGEEGLEAAIAVFDDADEQVRAIAAAMFGSQEQLILLKKGAAIWNKWRVQNLLLLDGFVDFCLEDFSGLDLAKANLRESNLAGANFASANLRGAKIFKSNLEVSNLKNADLTGANLSRSNLSGADLQAANLSLANLRSVNFRDANLSQSILKKAKLCGADLSGADLTGADLSGADLSGAKLGGVNFAGANLAGIKLIISNFNGGNFKGLVLAGANLRWSKFAGACFMGANLRGANLERTDLTNTDFFQADVTGANLCDADFNKATLVGANLSGAVVKRANFMNAYLSGANFNRANLSWSIMKKANINNQGIFAEANCSGCSWT
;
A
#
# COMPACT_ATOMS: atom_id res chain seq x y z
N MET A 1 45.61 -20.10 8.34
CA MET A 1 46.47 -19.23 9.15
C MET A 1 47.43 -18.51 8.21
N SER A 2 47.12 -17.32 7.81
CA SER A 2 48.02 -16.48 7.01
C SER A 2 48.19 -15.18 7.78
N ALA A 3 49.36 -15.00 8.33
CA ALA A 3 49.79 -13.82 9.08
C ALA A 3 49.86 -12.62 8.11
N ASN A 4 49.13 -11.54 8.42
CA ASN A 4 49.19 -10.27 7.73
C ASN A 4 50.57 -9.63 7.95
N LYS A 5 51.47 -9.76 6.98
CA LYS A 5 52.74 -9.00 6.96
C LYS A 5 52.43 -7.53 6.60
N PRO A 6 52.94 -6.55 7.36
CA PRO A 6 52.76 -5.13 7.03
C PRO A 6 53.40 -4.82 5.68
N LYS A 7 52.69 -4.04 4.85
CA LYS A 7 53.21 -3.55 3.56
C LYS A 7 54.19 -2.40 3.79
N LYS A 8 55.21 -2.34 2.95
CA LYS A 8 56.44 -1.53 3.02
C LYS A 8 56.25 0.01 2.97
N TYR A 9 55.04 0.52 3.11
CA TYR A 9 54.73 1.96 2.96
C TYR A 9 54.06 2.61 4.19
N ASP A 10 54.08 1.97 5.35
CA ASP A 10 53.69 2.58 6.63
C ASP A 10 54.77 3.55 7.18
N ALA A 11 55.52 4.19 6.28
CA ALA A 11 56.60 5.06 6.70
C ALA A 11 56.09 6.48 6.97
N VAL A 12 56.35 6.96 8.13
CA VAL A 12 56.09 8.30 8.68
C VAL A 12 56.78 9.38 7.82
N LEU A 13 56.03 10.38 7.38
CA LEU A 13 56.58 11.59 6.86
C LEU A 13 57.26 12.42 7.96
N GLY A 14 58.61 12.50 7.91
CA GLY A 14 59.43 13.15 8.89
C GLY A 14 59.27 14.66 8.97
N GLY A 15 58.76 15.18 10.04
CA GLY A 15 58.90 16.57 10.50
C GLY A 15 59.93 16.61 11.64
N LYS A 16 60.73 17.66 11.69
CA LYS A 16 61.90 17.88 12.61
C LYS A 16 61.53 18.13 14.08
N ASN A 17 60.53 17.50 14.62
CA ASN A 17 60.31 17.48 16.08
C ASN A 17 60.08 16.01 16.50
N SER A 18 60.89 15.54 17.42
CA SER A 18 60.70 14.19 18.02
C SER A 18 59.29 14.05 18.52
N PRO A 19 58.57 12.98 18.12
CA PRO A 19 57.22 12.77 18.64
C PRO A 19 57.27 12.54 20.16
N PRO A 20 56.28 12.98 20.92
CA PRO A 20 56.19 12.63 22.32
C PRO A 20 56.26 11.12 22.50
N ILE A 21 56.98 10.66 23.54
CA ILE A 21 57.36 9.26 23.85
C ILE A 21 56.15 8.28 23.91
N ASN A 22 54.91 8.76 23.81
CA ASN A 22 53.69 7.98 23.86
C ASN A 22 52.89 7.92 22.55
N ALA A 23 53.46 8.36 21.43
CA ALA A 23 52.83 8.12 20.13
C ALA A 23 53.13 6.67 19.68
N ALA A 24 52.46 5.68 20.23
CA ALA A 24 52.37 4.37 19.63
C ALA A 24 51.92 4.54 18.17
N ILE A 25 52.74 4.09 17.24
CA ILE A 25 52.37 4.06 15.81
C ILE A 25 51.22 3.07 15.70
N LEU A 26 49.99 3.58 15.74
CA LEU A 26 48.80 2.78 15.54
C LEU A 26 48.75 2.36 14.07
N SER A 27 49.07 1.09 13.76
CA SER A 27 48.90 0.49 12.45
C SER A 27 47.52 -0.19 12.35
N GLY A 28 47.10 -0.46 11.13
CA GLY A 28 45.84 -1.16 10.88
C GLY A 28 44.59 -0.34 11.26
N ILE A 29 43.52 -1.04 11.61
CA ILE A 29 42.20 -0.39 11.88
C ILE A 29 42.26 0.54 13.10
N ALA A 30 43.10 0.30 14.10
CA ALA A 30 43.26 1.18 15.25
C ALA A 30 43.83 2.55 14.82
N GLY A 31 44.77 2.59 13.89
CA GLY A 31 45.30 3.80 13.32
C GLY A 31 44.25 4.58 12.49
N VAL A 32 43.41 3.86 11.73
CA VAL A 32 42.31 4.42 11.00
C VAL A 32 41.31 5.05 11.96
N LYS A 33 40.86 4.34 12.99
CA LYS A 33 39.92 4.84 14.02
C LYS A 33 40.46 6.09 14.72
N HIS A 34 41.77 6.12 15.02
CA HIS A 34 42.40 7.31 15.61
C HIS A 34 42.36 8.52 14.68
N ARG A 35 42.66 8.33 13.37
CA ARG A 35 42.57 9.43 12.37
C ARG A 35 41.14 9.89 12.11
N LEU A 36 40.14 8.99 12.17
CA LEU A 36 38.73 9.36 12.10
C LEU A 36 38.26 10.21 13.28
N ALA A 37 38.91 10.11 14.44
CA ALA A 37 38.66 10.97 15.61
C ALA A 37 39.47 12.27 15.58
N SER A 38 40.26 12.54 14.54
CA SER A 38 41.06 13.74 14.43
C SER A 38 40.20 15.02 14.33
N PRO A 39 40.63 16.15 14.94
CA PRO A 39 40.01 17.45 14.70
C PRO A 39 40.15 17.94 13.26
N SER A 40 41.20 17.49 12.52
CA SER A 40 41.39 17.84 11.10
C SER A 40 40.41 17.10 10.21
N VAL A 41 39.66 17.85 9.40
CA VAL A 41 38.73 17.33 8.38
C VAL A 41 39.52 16.52 7.33
N GLU A 42 40.69 17.01 6.92
CA GLU A 42 41.55 16.35 5.92
C GLU A 42 42.01 14.98 6.41
N ALA A 43 42.41 14.88 7.68
CA ALA A 43 42.83 13.62 8.28
C ALA A 43 41.67 12.61 8.36
N ARG A 44 40.45 13.06 8.71
CA ARG A 44 39.26 12.21 8.72
C ARG A 44 38.90 11.74 7.30
N ARG A 45 38.94 12.65 6.30
CA ARG A 45 38.66 12.30 4.90
C ARG A 45 39.65 11.26 4.35
N ALA A 46 40.93 11.42 4.62
CA ALA A 46 41.93 10.44 4.20
C ALA A 46 41.74 9.07 4.86
N ALA A 47 41.35 9.05 6.14
CA ALA A 47 41.17 7.81 6.87
C ALA A 47 39.93 7.01 6.40
N ILE A 48 38.86 7.67 5.94
CA ILE A 48 37.62 6.98 5.49
C ILE A 48 37.93 6.00 4.36
N THR A 49 38.73 6.38 3.37
CA THR A 49 39.03 5.57 2.19
C THR A 49 39.75 4.26 2.54
N GLU A 50 40.38 4.21 3.71
CA GLU A 50 41.08 3.03 4.20
C GLU A 50 40.17 2.06 4.96
N THR A 51 38.99 2.52 5.46
CA THR A 51 38.15 1.73 6.36
C THR A 51 37.75 0.39 5.76
N LEU A 52 37.29 0.35 4.50
CA LEU A 52 36.77 -0.86 3.87
C LEU A 52 37.84 -1.96 3.67
N ASN A 53 39.14 -1.63 3.83
CA ASN A 53 40.20 -2.62 3.76
C ASN A 53 40.25 -3.55 4.99
N TYR A 54 39.48 -3.25 6.04
CA TYR A 54 39.52 -3.94 7.34
C TYR A 54 38.24 -4.75 7.64
N GLY A 55 37.50 -5.16 6.62
CA GLY A 55 36.32 -6.02 6.77
C GLY A 55 35.25 -5.42 7.68
N GLU A 56 34.70 -6.20 8.58
CA GLU A 56 33.58 -5.80 9.44
C GLU A 56 33.92 -4.64 10.39
N GLU A 57 35.10 -4.64 11.01
CA GLU A 57 35.53 -3.54 11.88
C GLU A 57 35.70 -2.23 11.11
N GLY A 58 36.18 -2.31 9.88
CA GLY A 58 36.30 -1.16 9.01
C GLY A 58 34.96 -0.61 8.56
N LEU A 59 34.00 -1.49 8.26
CA LEU A 59 32.63 -1.14 7.94
C LEU A 59 31.95 -0.42 9.12
N GLU A 60 32.14 -0.90 10.35
CA GLU A 60 31.61 -0.23 11.54
C GLU A 60 32.22 1.16 11.76
N ALA A 61 33.52 1.29 11.53
CA ALA A 61 34.20 2.59 11.59
C ALA A 61 33.65 3.56 10.55
N ALA A 62 33.40 3.13 9.32
CA ALA A 62 32.80 3.94 8.27
C ALA A 62 31.34 4.33 8.59
N ILE A 63 30.57 3.43 9.18
CA ILE A 63 29.18 3.72 9.63
C ILE A 63 29.17 4.84 10.69
N ALA A 64 30.11 4.82 11.63
CA ALA A 64 30.21 5.85 12.68
C ALA A 64 30.44 7.25 12.08
N VAL A 65 31.02 7.35 10.91
CA VAL A 65 31.27 8.62 10.19
C VAL A 65 29.98 9.26 9.65
N PHE A 66 28.87 8.55 9.55
CA PHE A 66 27.59 9.16 9.14
C PHE A 66 27.07 10.18 10.15
N ASP A 67 27.62 10.26 11.34
CA ASP A 67 27.36 11.27 12.35
C ASP A 67 28.43 12.38 12.43
N ASP A 68 29.41 12.39 11.51
CA ASP A 68 30.44 13.45 11.48
C ASP A 68 29.82 14.85 11.32
N ALA A 69 30.40 15.83 11.97
CA ALA A 69 29.95 17.22 11.89
C ALA A 69 30.12 17.79 10.47
N ASP A 70 31.16 17.37 9.75
CA ASP A 70 31.46 17.85 8.41
C ASP A 70 30.67 17.08 7.34
N GLU A 71 29.97 17.83 6.47
CA GLU A 71 29.11 17.27 5.43
C GLU A 71 29.92 16.51 4.35
N GLN A 72 31.11 16.98 4.00
CA GLN A 72 31.95 16.35 2.99
C GLN A 72 32.51 15.01 3.50
N VAL A 73 32.83 14.95 4.81
CA VAL A 73 33.24 13.70 5.48
C VAL A 73 32.13 12.65 5.42
N ARG A 74 30.88 13.04 5.76
CA ARG A 74 29.71 12.13 5.66
C ARG A 74 29.46 11.70 4.21
N ALA A 75 29.60 12.62 3.24
CA ALA A 75 29.38 12.35 1.84
C ALA A 75 30.37 11.35 1.26
N ILE A 76 31.66 11.48 1.59
CA ILE A 76 32.70 10.53 1.17
C ILE A 76 32.41 9.16 1.75
N ALA A 77 32.09 9.06 3.05
CA ALA A 77 31.70 7.79 3.67
C ALA A 77 30.53 7.13 2.95
N ALA A 78 29.46 7.90 2.64
CA ALA A 78 28.29 7.37 1.95
C ALA A 78 28.60 6.87 0.53
N ALA A 79 29.46 7.58 -0.21
CA ALA A 79 29.82 7.24 -1.59
C ALA A 79 30.66 5.95 -1.71
N MET A 80 31.29 5.51 -0.64
CA MET A 80 32.14 4.31 -0.64
C MET A 80 31.36 3.00 -0.61
N PHE A 81 30.06 3.03 -0.22
CA PHE A 81 29.26 1.82 -0.04
C PHE A 81 28.69 1.35 -1.38
N GLY A 82 29.21 0.23 -1.87
CA GLY A 82 28.68 -0.50 -3.00
C GLY A 82 27.42 -1.30 -2.62
N SER A 83 26.88 -2.07 -3.56
CA SER A 83 25.62 -2.80 -3.36
C SER A 83 25.65 -3.78 -2.17
N GLN A 84 26.77 -4.46 -1.94
CA GLN A 84 26.92 -5.41 -0.83
C GLN A 84 26.89 -4.70 0.53
N GLU A 85 27.63 -3.61 0.67
CA GLU A 85 27.68 -2.81 1.89
C GLU A 85 26.31 -2.15 2.16
N GLN A 86 25.62 -1.69 1.13
CA GLN A 86 24.24 -1.16 1.22
C GLN A 86 23.27 -2.19 1.81
N LEU A 87 23.38 -3.45 1.36
CA LEU A 87 22.59 -4.55 1.89
C LEU A 87 22.89 -4.79 3.38
N ILE A 88 24.16 -4.77 3.76
CA ILE A 88 24.56 -4.92 5.17
C ILE A 88 24.01 -3.75 6.01
N LEU A 89 24.09 -2.50 5.51
CA LEU A 89 23.53 -1.32 6.21
C LEU A 89 22.05 -1.49 6.48
N LEU A 90 21.29 -1.95 5.49
CA LEU A 90 19.85 -2.16 5.66
C LEU A 90 19.56 -3.28 6.66
N LYS A 91 20.32 -4.39 6.62
CA LYS A 91 20.20 -5.50 7.57
C LYS A 91 20.63 -5.11 9.01
N LYS A 92 21.53 -4.14 9.17
CA LYS A 92 21.88 -3.56 10.50
C LYS A 92 20.76 -2.65 11.06
N GLY A 93 19.77 -2.29 10.27
CA GLY A 93 18.54 -1.63 10.71
C GLY A 93 18.24 -0.27 10.06
N ALA A 94 16.98 0.09 10.13
CA ALA A 94 16.44 1.28 9.46
C ALA A 94 17.11 2.61 9.90
N ALA A 95 17.57 2.72 11.14
CA ALA A 95 18.20 3.95 11.65
C ALA A 95 19.53 4.23 10.93
N ILE A 96 20.39 3.23 10.82
CA ILE A 96 21.68 3.30 10.12
C ILE A 96 21.47 3.51 8.63
N TRP A 97 20.59 2.71 8.04
CA TRP A 97 20.19 2.82 6.65
C TRP A 97 19.73 4.23 6.27
N ASN A 98 18.85 4.82 7.08
CA ASN A 98 18.30 6.14 6.80
C ASN A 98 19.35 7.25 6.86
N LYS A 99 20.35 7.16 7.74
CA LYS A 99 21.47 8.10 7.77
C LYS A 99 22.26 8.04 6.46
N TRP A 100 22.67 6.84 6.05
CA TRP A 100 23.34 6.64 4.77
C TRP A 100 22.48 7.13 3.59
N ARG A 101 21.19 6.77 3.58
CA ARG A 101 20.26 7.10 2.50
C ARG A 101 20.09 8.61 2.28
N VAL A 102 20.11 9.41 3.35
CA VAL A 102 20.05 10.88 3.24
C VAL A 102 21.25 11.43 2.51
N GLN A 103 22.44 10.97 2.80
CA GLN A 103 23.67 11.42 2.13
C GLN A 103 23.71 10.96 0.66
N ASN A 104 23.35 9.71 0.40
CA ASN A 104 23.36 9.13 -0.94
C ASN A 104 22.36 9.80 -1.89
N LEU A 105 21.20 10.26 -1.40
CA LEU A 105 20.21 10.98 -2.21
C LEU A 105 20.69 12.36 -2.68
N LEU A 106 21.67 12.95 -2.00
CA LEU A 106 22.27 14.24 -2.37
C LEU A 106 23.37 14.08 -3.43
N LEU A 107 24.00 12.90 -3.49
CA LEU A 107 25.23 12.68 -4.27
C LEU A 107 25.04 11.85 -5.54
N LEU A 108 24.08 10.92 -5.50
CA LEU A 108 23.80 9.97 -6.58
C LEU A 108 22.30 9.99 -6.83
N ASP A 109 21.83 9.53 -7.99
CA ASP A 109 20.39 9.48 -8.34
C ASP A 109 19.52 8.68 -7.35
N GLY A 110 20.11 8.27 -6.24
CA GLY A 110 19.46 7.62 -5.12
C GLY A 110 18.92 6.24 -5.43
N PHE A 111 19.24 5.67 -6.59
CA PHE A 111 18.82 4.32 -6.98
C PHE A 111 19.54 3.27 -6.14
N VAL A 112 18.79 2.30 -5.64
CA VAL A 112 19.31 1.16 -4.88
C VAL A 112 18.73 -0.10 -5.49
N ASP A 113 19.58 -1.10 -5.72
CA ASP A 113 19.18 -2.38 -6.26
C ASP A 113 19.30 -3.48 -5.20
N PHE A 114 18.14 -4.00 -4.79
CA PHE A 114 17.97 -5.13 -3.88
C PHE A 114 17.07 -6.20 -4.50
N CYS A 115 17.16 -6.35 -5.82
CA CYS A 115 16.43 -7.38 -6.55
C CYS A 115 16.78 -8.77 -6.00
N LEU A 116 15.74 -9.60 -5.75
CA LEU A 116 15.85 -10.97 -5.24
C LEU A 116 16.47 -11.11 -3.83
N GLU A 117 16.77 -10.03 -3.13
CA GLU A 117 17.36 -10.07 -1.80
C GLU A 117 16.37 -10.55 -0.72
N ASP A 118 16.92 -11.17 0.33
CA ASP A 118 16.14 -11.68 1.46
C ASP A 118 16.16 -10.72 2.65
N PHE A 119 14.97 -10.18 2.97
CA PHE A 119 14.68 -9.32 4.11
C PHE A 119 13.59 -9.93 5.01
N SER A 120 13.38 -11.24 4.92
CA SER A 120 12.32 -11.91 5.69
C SER A 120 12.53 -11.75 7.20
N GLY A 121 11.44 -11.46 7.91
CA GLY A 121 11.45 -11.28 9.36
C GLY A 121 12.22 -10.06 9.89
N LEU A 122 12.84 -9.24 9.04
CA LEU A 122 13.63 -8.10 9.49
C LEU A 122 12.74 -6.95 10.01
N ASP A 123 13.29 -6.20 10.98
CA ASP A 123 12.69 -4.92 11.41
C ASP A 123 13.22 -3.78 10.52
N LEU A 124 12.37 -3.41 9.56
CA LEU A 124 12.58 -2.31 8.62
C LEU A 124 11.59 -1.17 8.85
N ALA A 125 11.05 -1.05 10.07
CA ALA A 125 10.11 0.01 10.40
C ALA A 125 10.71 1.39 10.10
N LYS A 126 9.94 2.23 9.38
CA LYS A 126 10.34 3.58 8.94
C LYS A 126 11.57 3.61 8.00
N ALA A 127 12.02 2.48 7.45
CA ALA A 127 13.12 2.45 6.49
C ALA A 127 12.78 3.28 5.23
N ASN A 128 13.76 4.02 4.74
CA ASN A 128 13.65 4.80 3.52
C ASN A 128 14.12 3.99 2.30
N LEU A 129 13.19 3.23 1.72
CA LEU A 129 13.38 2.38 0.54
C LEU A 129 12.78 2.99 -0.74
N ARG A 130 12.58 4.31 -0.77
CA ARG A 130 12.02 4.99 -1.95
C ARG A 130 12.89 4.82 -3.18
N GLU A 131 12.25 4.78 -4.36
CA GLU A 131 12.95 4.77 -5.65
C GLU A 131 14.01 3.64 -5.74
N SER A 132 13.69 2.46 -5.19
CA SER A 132 14.56 1.28 -5.15
C SER A 132 14.02 0.17 -6.04
N ASN A 133 14.91 -0.66 -6.58
CA ASN A 133 14.54 -1.93 -7.19
C ASN A 133 14.50 -3.02 -6.12
N LEU A 134 13.32 -3.54 -5.86
CA LEU A 134 13.01 -4.58 -4.88
C LEU A 134 12.28 -5.76 -5.56
N ALA A 135 12.43 -5.87 -6.89
CA ALA A 135 11.76 -6.92 -7.67
C ALA A 135 12.17 -8.31 -7.17
N GLY A 136 11.19 -9.18 -6.96
CA GLY A 136 11.42 -10.53 -6.44
C GLY A 136 12.00 -10.61 -5.04
N ALA A 137 12.20 -9.49 -4.33
CA ALA A 137 12.74 -9.51 -2.97
C ALA A 137 11.79 -10.18 -1.99
N ASN A 138 12.33 -10.84 -0.97
CA ASN A 138 11.57 -11.52 0.06
C ASN A 138 11.45 -10.66 1.33
N PHE A 139 10.26 -10.16 1.61
CA PHE A 139 9.89 -9.42 2.83
C PHE A 139 8.90 -10.20 3.69
N ALA A 140 8.83 -11.52 3.55
CA ALA A 140 7.88 -12.33 4.31
C ALA A 140 8.03 -12.08 5.81
N SER A 141 6.93 -11.77 6.50
CA SER A 141 6.89 -11.45 7.93
C SER A 141 7.77 -10.28 8.38
N ALA A 142 8.29 -9.45 7.46
CA ALA A 142 9.07 -8.26 7.81
C ALA A 142 8.20 -7.19 8.46
N ASN A 143 8.78 -6.42 9.38
CA ASN A 143 8.18 -5.20 9.92
C ASN A 143 8.53 -4.01 9.03
N LEU A 144 7.58 -3.56 8.22
CA LEU A 144 7.70 -2.40 7.31
C LEU A 144 6.81 -1.23 7.76
N ARG A 145 6.44 -1.16 9.05
CA ARG A 145 5.54 -0.11 9.58
C ARG A 145 6.10 1.28 9.29
N GLY A 146 5.28 2.11 8.63
CA GLY A 146 5.67 3.48 8.28
C GLY A 146 6.86 3.60 7.33
N ALA A 147 7.30 2.52 6.70
CA ALA A 147 8.39 2.54 5.72
C ALA A 147 8.03 3.41 4.51
N LYS A 148 9.03 4.06 3.92
CA LYS A 148 8.90 4.88 2.71
C LYS A 148 9.37 4.05 1.51
N ILE A 149 8.43 3.51 0.73
CA ILE A 149 8.71 2.59 -0.39
C ILE A 149 8.17 3.16 -1.71
N PHE A 150 7.82 4.45 -1.72
CA PHE A 150 7.16 5.07 -2.88
C PHE A 150 8.05 5.11 -4.12
N LYS A 151 7.42 4.95 -5.32
CA LYS A 151 8.09 4.90 -6.62
C LYS A 151 9.11 3.74 -6.75
N SER A 152 8.97 2.67 -5.98
CA SER A 152 9.85 1.50 -6.03
C SER A 152 9.27 0.39 -6.88
N ASN A 153 10.14 -0.48 -7.40
CA ASN A 153 9.74 -1.68 -8.09
C ASN A 153 9.76 -2.88 -7.12
N LEU A 154 8.58 -3.44 -6.82
CA LEU A 154 8.38 -4.64 -5.99
C LEU A 154 7.68 -5.74 -6.81
N GLU A 155 7.83 -5.72 -8.12
CA GLU A 155 7.24 -6.74 -8.98
C GLU A 155 7.61 -8.14 -8.52
N VAL A 156 6.62 -9.06 -8.45
CA VAL A 156 6.74 -10.45 -7.98
C VAL A 156 7.44 -10.65 -6.62
N SER A 157 7.51 -9.60 -5.78
CA SER A 157 8.07 -9.71 -4.44
C SER A 157 7.18 -10.51 -3.49
N ASN A 158 7.77 -11.12 -2.47
CA ASN A 158 7.08 -11.84 -1.41
C ASN A 158 6.91 -10.94 -0.18
N LEU A 159 5.69 -10.54 0.11
CA LEU A 159 5.30 -9.71 1.26
C LEU A 159 4.31 -10.44 2.19
N LYS A 160 4.25 -11.78 2.13
CA LYS A 160 3.35 -12.58 2.98
C LYS A 160 3.54 -12.24 4.45
N ASN A 161 2.41 -12.04 5.16
CA ASN A 161 2.38 -11.73 6.58
C ASN A 161 3.19 -10.48 6.98
N ALA A 162 3.68 -9.66 6.04
CA ALA A 162 4.43 -8.44 6.36
C ALA A 162 3.53 -7.39 7.03
N ASP A 163 4.09 -6.61 7.97
CA ASP A 163 3.40 -5.47 8.55
C ASP A 163 3.80 -4.16 7.85
N LEU A 164 2.91 -3.69 6.96
CA LEU A 164 3.03 -2.46 6.19
C LEU A 164 2.14 -1.34 6.76
N THR A 165 1.72 -1.43 8.03
CA THR A 165 0.82 -0.46 8.64
C THR A 165 1.37 0.97 8.49
N GLY A 166 0.58 1.84 7.86
CA GLY A 166 0.96 3.24 7.63
C GLY A 166 2.13 3.46 6.67
N ALA A 167 2.63 2.41 6.00
CA ALA A 167 3.70 2.56 5.01
C ALA A 167 3.26 3.39 3.79
N ASN A 168 4.21 4.04 3.14
CA ASN A 168 3.98 4.76 1.90
C ASN A 168 4.58 4.01 0.71
N LEU A 169 3.70 3.37 -0.08
CA LEU A 169 4.04 2.66 -1.32
C LEU A 169 3.53 3.40 -2.57
N SER A 170 3.12 4.67 -2.44
CA SER A 170 2.48 5.37 -3.55
C SER A 170 3.33 5.34 -4.83
N ARG A 171 2.67 5.11 -5.99
CA ARG A 171 3.30 5.03 -7.32
C ARG A 171 4.32 3.89 -7.48
N SER A 172 4.30 2.88 -6.62
CA SER A 172 5.17 1.70 -6.75
C SER A 172 4.53 0.62 -7.63
N ASN A 173 5.37 -0.25 -8.19
CA ASN A 173 4.95 -1.43 -8.93
C ASN A 173 4.98 -2.65 -8.01
N LEU A 174 3.82 -3.25 -7.73
CA LEU A 174 3.63 -4.50 -6.99
C LEU A 174 2.91 -5.54 -7.87
N SER A 175 3.05 -5.45 -9.20
CA SER A 175 2.41 -6.43 -10.08
C SER A 175 2.91 -7.84 -9.79
N GLY A 176 1.99 -8.80 -9.68
CA GLY A 176 2.30 -10.19 -9.35
C GLY A 176 2.87 -10.42 -7.95
N ALA A 177 2.96 -9.40 -7.09
CA ALA A 177 3.49 -9.56 -5.74
C ALA A 177 2.55 -10.38 -4.85
N ASP A 178 3.12 -11.11 -3.88
CA ASP A 178 2.37 -11.91 -2.91
C ASP A 178 2.28 -11.18 -1.56
N LEU A 179 1.10 -10.61 -1.29
CA LEU A 179 0.78 -9.90 -0.04
C LEU A 179 -0.25 -10.67 0.79
N GLN A 180 -0.33 -12.01 0.64
CA GLN A 180 -1.26 -12.83 1.41
C GLN A 180 -1.10 -12.55 2.91
N ALA A 181 -2.23 -12.27 3.59
CA ALA A 181 -2.30 -11.98 5.02
C ALA A 181 -1.41 -10.79 5.48
N ALA A 182 -0.91 -9.95 4.59
CA ALA A 182 -0.16 -8.73 4.94
C ALA A 182 -1.07 -7.68 5.59
N ASN A 183 -0.53 -6.88 6.51
CA ASN A 183 -1.23 -5.76 7.12
C ASN A 183 -0.85 -4.44 6.44
N LEU A 184 -1.75 -3.91 5.61
CA LEU A 184 -1.63 -2.63 4.89
C LEU A 184 -2.55 -1.55 5.50
N SER A 185 -2.98 -1.71 6.76
CA SER A 185 -3.87 -0.73 7.40
C SER A 185 -3.26 0.67 7.36
N LEU A 186 -4.08 1.68 7.00
CA LEU A 186 -3.66 3.08 6.91
C LEU A 186 -2.56 3.37 5.88
N ALA A 187 -2.12 2.39 5.09
CA ALA A 187 -1.06 2.57 4.11
C ALA A 187 -1.46 3.56 3.00
N ASN A 188 -0.49 4.31 2.49
CA ASN A 188 -0.66 5.14 1.31
C ASN A 188 -0.29 4.32 0.06
N LEU A 189 -1.33 3.86 -0.65
CA LEU A 189 -1.25 3.00 -1.84
C LEU A 189 -1.73 3.73 -3.10
N ARG A 190 -1.70 5.09 -3.12
CA ARG A 190 -2.17 5.86 -4.26
C ARG A 190 -1.38 5.54 -5.52
N SER A 191 -2.11 5.27 -6.62
CA SER A 191 -1.53 4.96 -7.92
C SER A 191 -0.53 3.80 -7.91
N VAL A 192 -0.68 2.86 -6.98
CA VAL A 192 0.09 1.61 -6.96
C VAL A 192 -0.40 0.69 -8.08
N ASN A 193 0.52 0.00 -8.72
CA ASN A 193 0.19 -1.10 -9.62
C ASN A 193 0.16 -2.41 -8.83
N PHE A 194 -1.04 -2.98 -8.63
CA PHE A 194 -1.29 -4.29 -8.01
C PHE A 194 -1.83 -5.32 -9.01
N ARG A 195 -1.58 -5.13 -10.31
CA ARG A 195 -2.08 -6.08 -11.31
C ARG A 195 -1.64 -7.49 -10.97
N ASP A 196 -2.62 -8.42 -10.99
CA ASP A 196 -2.40 -9.84 -10.72
C ASP A 196 -1.73 -10.17 -9.37
N ALA A 197 -1.74 -9.22 -8.43
CA ALA A 197 -1.19 -9.42 -7.08
C ALA A 197 -2.11 -10.28 -6.22
N ASN A 198 -1.52 -11.07 -5.33
CA ASN A 198 -2.23 -11.83 -4.30
C ASN A 198 -2.37 -11.00 -3.02
N LEU A 199 -3.53 -10.44 -2.77
CA LEU A 199 -3.90 -9.69 -1.56
C LEU A 199 -4.89 -10.49 -0.68
N SER A 200 -5.00 -11.80 -0.89
CA SER A 200 -5.95 -12.64 -0.15
C SER A 200 -5.68 -12.57 1.36
N GLN A 201 -6.76 -12.47 2.15
CA GLN A 201 -6.72 -12.36 3.62
C GLN A 201 -5.95 -11.14 4.16
N SER A 202 -5.51 -10.21 3.30
CA SER A 202 -4.80 -9.00 3.74
C SER A 202 -5.72 -8.02 4.49
N ILE A 203 -5.11 -7.14 5.30
CA ILE A 203 -5.81 -6.10 6.05
C ILE A 203 -5.50 -4.74 5.43
N LEU A 204 -6.49 -4.16 4.74
CA LEU A 204 -6.39 -2.87 4.03
C LEU A 204 -7.25 -1.77 4.71
N LYS A 205 -7.53 -1.91 6.02
CA LYS A 205 -8.38 -0.97 6.76
C LYS A 205 -7.94 0.47 6.59
N LYS A 206 -8.87 1.32 6.09
CA LYS A 206 -8.64 2.75 5.87
C LYS A 206 -7.41 3.06 4.99
N ALA A 207 -6.95 2.10 4.18
CA ALA A 207 -5.88 2.31 3.22
C ALA A 207 -6.30 3.29 2.11
N LYS A 208 -5.35 4.03 1.55
CA LYS A 208 -5.58 5.03 0.49
C LYS A 208 -5.16 4.44 -0.85
N LEU A 209 -6.11 3.88 -1.61
CA LEU A 209 -5.91 3.20 -2.89
C LEU A 209 -6.40 4.02 -4.11
N CYS A 210 -6.58 5.35 -3.93
CA CYS A 210 -7.08 6.19 -5.02
C CYS A 210 -6.21 6.03 -6.28
N GLY A 211 -6.84 5.71 -7.41
CA GLY A 211 -6.17 5.54 -8.70
C GLY A 211 -5.25 4.32 -8.80
N ALA A 212 -5.28 3.39 -7.85
CA ALA A 212 -4.52 2.13 -7.93
C ALA A 212 -5.03 1.22 -9.07
N ASP A 213 -4.15 0.43 -9.65
CA ASP A 213 -4.53 -0.61 -10.62
C ASP A 213 -4.51 -1.97 -9.91
N LEU A 214 -5.71 -2.49 -9.63
CA LEU A 214 -5.94 -3.80 -8.99
C LEU A 214 -6.43 -4.85 -10.00
N SER A 215 -6.32 -4.59 -11.30
CA SER A 215 -6.83 -5.48 -12.33
C SER A 215 -6.25 -6.90 -12.15
N GLY A 216 -7.13 -7.91 -12.10
CA GLY A 216 -6.75 -9.31 -11.87
C GLY A 216 -6.32 -9.68 -10.45
N ALA A 217 -6.25 -8.73 -9.52
CA ALA A 217 -5.82 -9.00 -8.16
C ALA A 217 -6.79 -9.91 -7.39
N ASP A 218 -6.24 -10.77 -6.52
CA ASP A 218 -7.03 -11.60 -5.59
C ASP A 218 -7.14 -10.92 -4.22
N LEU A 219 -8.36 -10.49 -3.86
CA LEU A 219 -8.74 -9.90 -2.57
C LEU A 219 -9.62 -10.83 -1.73
N THR A 220 -9.58 -12.14 -2.00
CA THR A 220 -10.39 -13.14 -1.28
C THR A 220 -10.18 -13.02 0.23
N GLY A 221 -11.26 -12.80 0.98
CA GLY A 221 -11.23 -12.67 2.43
C GLY A 221 -10.52 -11.43 2.97
N ALA A 222 -10.11 -10.48 2.13
CA ALA A 222 -9.43 -9.27 2.56
C ALA A 222 -10.36 -8.32 3.33
N ASP A 223 -9.81 -7.55 4.28
CA ASP A 223 -10.54 -6.50 5.00
C ASP A 223 -10.19 -5.11 4.47
N LEU A 224 -11.06 -4.57 3.61
CA LEU A 224 -10.95 -3.24 3.03
C LEU A 224 -11.84 -2.21 3.75
N SER A 225 -12.26 -2.48 4.99
CA SER A 225 -13.20 -1.60 5.68
C SER A 225 -12.67 -0.16 5.78
N GLY A 226 -13.48 0.79 5.30
CA GLY A 226 -13.16 2.21 5.24
C GLY A 226 -12.06 2.61 4.25
N ALA A 227 -11.56 1.70 3.41
CA ALA A 227 -10.55 2.00 2.40
C ALA A 227 -11.09 2.95 1.31
N ASP A 228 -10.21 3.74 0.69
CA ASP A 228 -10.55 4.66 -0.38
C ASP A 228 -9.96 4.16 -1.72
N LEU A 229 -10.83 3.59 -2.56
CA LEU A 229 -10.51 3.07 -3.89
C LEU A 229 -11.04 3.99 -5.01
N SER A 230 -11.31 5.25 -4.72
CA SER A 230 -11.85 6.18 -5.72
C SER A 230 -10.95 6.23 -6.96
N GLY A 231 -11.54 6.01 -8.14
CA GLY A 231 -10.81 5.98 -9.41
C GLY A 231 -9.86 4.79 -9.61
N ALA A 232 -9.91 3.77 -8.75
CA ALA A 232 -9.12 2.56 -8.94
C ALA A 232 -9.63 1.72 -10.13
N LYS A 233 -8.70 1.00 -10.79
CA LYS A 233 -9.05 0.00 -11.81
C LYS A 233 -9.23 -1.36 -11.14
N LEU A 234 -10.39 -1.97 -11.37
CA LEU A 234 -10.86 -3.17 -10.65
C LEU A 234 -11.33 -4.28 -11.62
N GLY A 235 -10.88 -4.26 -12.87
CA GLY A 235 -11.22 -5.28 -13.85
C GLY A 235 -10.69 -6.65 -13.43
N GLY A 236 -11.60 -7.66 -13.34
CA GLY A 236 -11.21 -9.02 -12.96
C GLY A 236 -10.80 -9.24 -11.51
N VAL A 237 -11.03 -8.27 -10.62
CA VAL A 237 -10.73 -8.43 -9.18
C VAL A 237 -11.64 -9.48 -8.54
N ASN A 238 -11.04 -10.33 -7.72
CA ASN A 238 -11.76 -11.29 -6.90
C ASN A 238 -11.98 -10.76 -5.47
N PHE A 239 -13.22 -10.41 -5.11
CA PHE A 239 -13.62 -9.94 -3.77
C PHE A 239 -14.29 -11.02 -2.92
N ALA A 240 -14.21 -12.30 -3.27
CA ALA A 240 -14.93 -13.35 -2.56
C ALA A 240 -14.65 -13.31 -1.05
N GLY A 241 -15.71 -13.18 -0.22
CA GLY A 241 -15.59 -13.09 1.24
C GLY A 241 -14.91 -11.82 1.78
N ALA A 242 -14.60 -10.83 0.93
CA ALA A 242 -14.01 -9.58 1.39
C ALA A 242 -14.97 -8.72 2.20
N ASN A 243 -14.45 -7.99 3.18
CA ASN A 243 -15.18 -6.97 3.94
C ASN A 243 -14.97 -5.59 3.32
N LEU A 244 -16.02 -5.04 2.69
CA LEU A 244 -16.03 -3.74 2.02
C LEU A 244 -16.85 -2.68 2.81
N ALA A 245 -17.07 -2.88 4.11
CA ALA A 245 -17.86 -1.96 4.93
C ALA A 245 -17.24 -0.55 4.94
N GLY A 246 -18.05 0.48 4.63
CA GLY A 246 -17.60 1.88 4.58
C GLY A 246 -16.58 2.20 3.50
N ILE A 247 -16.34 1.30 2.54
CA ILE A 247 -15.44 1.53 1.41
C ILE A 247 -15.89 2.73 0.57
N LYS A 248 -14.93 3.45 -0.02
CA LYS A 248 -15.21 4.50 -1.01
C LYS A 248 -14.82 4.02 -2.40
N LEU A 249 -15.81 3.92 -3.27
CA LEU A 249 -15.71 3.47 -4.66
C LEU A 249 -16.39 4.47 -5.60
N ILE A 250 -16.11 5.76 -5.38
CA ILE A 250 -16.77 6.84 -6.12
C ILE A 250 -16.27 6.87 -7.57
N ILE A 251 -17.21 6.99 -8.55
CA ILE A 251 -16.89 7.07 -10.00
C ILE A 251 -16.09 5.84 -10.48
N SER A 252 -16.45 4.66 -9.99
CA SER A 252 -15.78 3.40 -10.35
C SER A 252 -16.62 2.60 -11.36
N ASN A 253 -15.98 1.78 -12.18
CA ASN A 253 -16.67 0.92 -13.16
C ASN A 253 -16.57 -0.55 -12.72
N PHE A 254 -17.72 -1.14 -12.41
CA PHE A 254 -17.92 -2.52 -11.97
C PHE A 254 -18.96 -3.27 -12.80
N ASN A 255 -19.13 -2.89 -14.04
CA ASN A 255 -20.09 -3.57 -14.91
C ASN A 255 -19.81 -5.07 -14.95
N GLY A 256 -20.86 -5.89 -14.73
CA GLY A 256 -20.76 -7.36 -14.65
C GLY A 256 -20.02 -7.87 -13.39
N GLY A 257 -19.70 -7.02 -12.43
CA GLY A 257 -18.96 -7.40 -11.21
C GLY A 257 -19.73 -8.37 -10.32
N ASN A 258 -19.02 -9.23 -9.59
CA ASN A 258 -19.61 -10.16 -8.64
C ASN A 258 -19.45 -9.66 -7.21
N PHE A 259 -20.56 -9.22 -6.60
CA PHE A 259 -20.66 -8.73 -5.21
C PHE A 259 -21.56 -9.65 -4.36
N LYS A 260 -21.78 -10.89 -4.79
CA LYS A 260 -22.65 -11.85 -4.11
C LYS A 260 -22.21 -12.06 -2.66
N GLY A 261 -23.14 -11.82 -1.72
CA GLY A 261 -22.94 -12.02 -0.29
C GLY A 261 -21.93 -11.07 0.37
N LEU A 262 -21.40 -10.06 -0.33
CA LEU A 262 -20.39 -9.15 0.21
C LEU A 262 -20.97 -8.17 1.24
N VAL A 263 -20.13 -7.76 2.19
CA VAL A 263 -20.44 -6.73 3.18
C VAL A 263 -20.03 -5.37 2.66
N LEU A 264 -21.02 -4.57 2.23
CA LEU A 264 -20.91 -3.21 1.68
C LEU A 264 -21.63 -2.17 2.57
N ALA A 265 -21.91 -2.53 3.83
CA ALA A 265 -22.64 -1.65 4.74
C ALA A 265 -21.93 -0.30 4.89
N GLY A 266 -22.66 0.82 4.71
CA GLY A 266 -22.13 2.18 4.76
C GLY A 266 -21.17 2.54 3.62
N ALA A 267 -21.01 1.69 2.61
CA ALA A 267 -20.15 1.97 1.46
C ALA A 267 -20.58 3.22 0.70
N ASN A 268 -19.62 3.99 0.18
CA ASN A 268 -19.90 5.13 -0.70
C ASN A 268 -19.61 4.74 -2.16
N LEU A 269 -20.67 4.43 -2.90
CA LEU A 269 -20.67 3.93 -4.28
C LEU A 269 -21.18 4.97 -5.30
N ARG A 270 -21.30 6.23 -4.90
CA ARG A 270 -21.89 7.29 -5.74
C ARG A 270 -21.27 7.36 -7.13
N TRP A 271 -22.13 7.63 -8.14
CA TRP A 271 -21.72 7.86 -9.53
C TRP A 271 -21.02 6.67 -10.19
N SER A 272 -21.05 5.49 -9.58
CA SER A 272 -20.40 4.30 -10.12
C SER A 272 -21.31 3.53 -11.06
N LYS A 273 -20.69 2.71 -11.91
CA LYS A 273 -21.37 1.85 -12.89
C LYS A 273 -21.32 0.41 -12.44
N PHE A 274 -22.48 -0.21 -12.30
CA PHE A 274 -22.67 -1.60 -11.93
C PHE A 274 -23.57 -2.36 -12.90
N ALA A 275 -23.71 -1.86 -14.14
CA ALA A 275 -24.62 -2.51 -15.11
C ALA A 275 -24.33 -4.01 -15.23
N GLY A 276 -25.35 -4.86 -15.03
CA GLY A 276 -25.22 -6.32 -15.06
C GLY A 276 -24.49 -6.95 -13.89
N ALA A 277 -24.17 -6.20 -12.83
CA ALA A 277 -23.48 -6.73 -11.64
C ALA A 277 -24.41 -7.61 -10.79
N CYS A 278 -23.82 -8.55 -10.02
CA CYS A 278 -24.51 -9.45 -9.11
C CYS A 278 -24.33 -9.01 -7.65
N PHE A 279 -25.41 -8.59 -6.99
CA PHE A 279 -25.48 -8.24 -5.56
C PHE A 279 -26.33 -9.24 -4.75
N MET A 280 -26.52 -10.47 -5.24
CA MET A 280 -27.34 -11.49 -4.54
C MET A 280 -26.92 -11.66 -3.09
N GLY A 281 -27.84 -11.46 -2.14
CA GLY A 281 -27.58 -11.59 -0.71
C GLY A 281 -26.53 -10.63 -0.15
N ALA A 282 -26.11 -9.60 -0.89
CA ALA A 282 -25.16 -8.60 -0.40
C ALA A 282 -25.77 -7.73 0.71
N ASN A 283 -24.93 -7.30 1.66
CA ASN A 283 -25.34 -6.36 2.72
C ASN A 283 -24.89 -4.93 2.33
N LEU A 284 -25.86 -4.11 1.91
CA LEU A 284 -25.69 -2.71 1.51
C LEU A 284 -26.38 -1.73 2.50
N ARG A 285 -26.61 -2.15 3.75
CA ARG A 285 -27.29 -1.32 4.76
C ARG A 285 -26.61 0.06 4.89
N GLY A 286 -27.42 1.13 4.75
CA GLY A 286 -26.92 2.50 4.84
C GLY A 286 -25.90 2.90 3.79
N ALA A 287 -25.70 2.11 2.74
CA ALA A 287 -24.77 2.46 1.65
C ALA A 287 -25.28 3.65 0.85
N ASN A 288 -24.39 4.42 0.25
CA ASN A 288 -24.70 5.52 -0.65
C ASN A 288 -24.48 5.10 -2.11
N LEU A 289 -25.59 4.84 -2.82
CA LEU A 289 -25.65 4.47 -4.23
C LEU A 289 -26.29 5.60 -5.07
N GLU A 290 -26.21 6.85 -4.61
CA GLU A 290 -26.77 7.98 -5.34
C GLU A 290 -26.19 8.07 -6.75
N ARG A 291 -27.07 8.20 -7.76
CA ARG A 291 -26.71 8.33 -9.18
C ARG A 291 -25.85 7.20 -9.73
N THR A 292 -26.06 5.98 -9.23
CA THR A 292 -25.41 4.78 -9.76
C THR A 292 -26.21 4.22 -10.94
N ASP A 293 -25.47 3.64 -11.89
CA ASP A 293 -26.03 2.79 -12.94
C ASP A 293 -26.12 1.35 -12.40
N LEU A 294 -27.35 0.92 -12.13
CA LEU A 294 -27.71 -0.41 -11.64
C LEU A 294 -28.55 -1.16 -12.65
N THR A 295 -28.42 -0.82 -13.94
CA THR A 295 -29.19 -1.46 -15.00
C THR A 295 -28.87 -2.94 -15.13
N ASN A 296 -29.89 -3.78 -15.30
CA ASN A 296 -29.76 -5.24 -15.41
C ASN A 296 -29.04 -5.93 -14.23
N THR A 297 -28.95 -5.29 -13.05
CA THR A 297 -28.31 -5.86 -11.86
C THR A 297 -29.18 -6.89 -11.17
N ASP A 298 -28.54 -7.80 -10.42
CA ASP A 298 -29.22 -8.79 -9.60
C ASP A 298 -29.06 -8.50 -8.10
N PHE A 299 -30.14 -8.03 -7.46
CA PHE A 299 -30.26 -7.76 -6.02
C PHE A 299 -31.11 -8.84 -5.30
N PHE A 300 -31.22 -10.05 -5.84
CA PHE A 300 -31.97 -11.10 -5.19
C PHE A 300 -31.58 -11.25 -3.72
N GLN A 301 -32.57 -11.08 -2.79
CA GLN A 301 -32.36 -11.15 -1.34
C GLN A 301 -31.29 -10.22 -0.77
N ALA A 302 -30.88 -9.17 -1.46
CA ALA A 302 -29.95 -8.18 -0.94
C ALA A 302 -30.58 -7.34 0.19
N ASP A 303 -29.76 -6.95 1.18
CA ASP A 303 -30.19 -6.01 2.24
C ASP A 303 -29.71 -4.58 1.91
N VAL A 304 -30.63 -3.74 1.49
CA VAL A 304 -30.42 -2.34 1.09
C VAL A 304 -31.11 -1.37 2.09
N THR A 305 -31.36 -1.88 3.32
CA THR A 305 -32.06 -1.13 4.38
C THR A 305 -31.38 0.23 4.63
N GLY A 306 -32.14 1.31 4.60
CA GLY A 306 -31.68 2.66 4.90
C GLY A 306 -30.65 3.24 3.91
N ALA A 307 -30.43 2.58 2.76
CA ALA A 307 -29.49 3.08 1.75
C ALA A 307 -30.00 4.34 1.05
N ASN A 308 -29.09 5.17 0.55
CA ASN A 308 -29.39 6.28 -0.36
C ASN A 308 -29.24 5.83 -1.81
N LEU A 309 -30.38 5.77 -2.52
CA LEU A 309 -30.53 5.36 -3.91
C LEU A 309 -31.11 6.48 -4.78
N CYS A 310 -30.96 7.75 -4.34
CA CYS A 310 -31.46 8.88 -5.12
C CYS A 310 -30.89 8.90 -6.53
N ASP A 311 -31.76 9.10 -7.55
CA ASP A 311 -31.37 9.13 -8.95
C ASP A 311 -30.68 7.86 -9.47
N ALA A 312 -30.75 6.71 -8.78
CA ALA A 312 -30.19 5.45 -9.24
C ALA A 312 -31.02 4.83 -10.36
N ASP A 313 -30.36 4.19 -11.33
CA ASP A 313 -31.03 3.54 -12.46
C ASP A 313 -31.09 2.02 -12.27
N PHE A 314 -32.26 1.49 -11.89
CA PHE A 314 -32.58 0.06 -11.76
C PHE A 314 -33.32 -0.52 -12.97
N ASN A 315 -33.22 0.10 -14.15
CA ASN A 315 -33.92 -0.41 -15.32
C ASN A 315 -33.54 -1.88 -15.58
N LYS A 316 -34.57 -2.75 -15.67
CA LYS A 316 -34.44 -4.20 -15.85
C LYS A 316 -33.69 -4.93 -14.70
N ALA A 317 -33.48 -4.30 -13.55
CA ALA A 317 -32.85 -4.95 -12.41
C ALA A 317 -33.79 -5.99 -11.75
N THR A 318 -33.21 -7.01 -11.12
CA THR A 318 -33.91 -7.99 -10.31
C THR A 318 -33.75 -7.64 -8.82
N LEU A 319 -34.84 -7.27 -8.15
CA LEU A 319 -34.88 -6.97 -6.72
C LEU A 319 -35.78 -7.95 -5.95
N VAL A 320 -35.97 -9.16 -6.46
CA VAL A 320 -36.83 -10.18 -5.85
C VAL A 320 -36.37 -10.51 -4.44
N GLY A 321 -37.25 -10.30 -3.46
CA GLY A 321 -36.96 -10.51 -2.04
C GLY A 321 -35.95 -9.51 -1.44
N ALA A 322 -35.53 -8.48 -2.14
CA ALA A 322 -34.61 -7.48 -1.60
C ALA A 322 -35.29 -6.63 -0.51
N ASN A 323 -34.52 -6.24 0.52
CA ASN A 323 -35.01 -5.39 1.61
C ASN A 323 -34.54 -3.94 1.42
N LEU A 324 -35.43 -3.06 1.01
CA LEU A 324 -35.21 -1.61 0.84
C LEU A 324 -35.93 -0.78 1.93
N SER A 325 -36.25 -1.40 3.09
CA SER A 325 -36.97 -0.71 4.14
C SER A 325 -36.21 0.54 4.63
N GLY A 326 -36.92 1.67 4.75
CA GLY A 326 -36.36 2.96 5.15
C GLY A 326 -35.36 3.56 4.17
N ALA A 327 -35.16 2.98 2.98
CA ALA A 327 -34.27 3.52 1.97
C ALA A 327 -34.75 4.84 1.38
N VAL A 328 -33.83 5.72 0.98
CA VAL A 328 -34.14 6.95 0.24
C VAL A 328 -33.94 6.68 -1.26
N VAL A 329 -35.06 6.55 -2.00
CA VAL A 329 -35.09 6.04 -3.39
C VAL A 329 -35.67 7.10 -4.34
N LYS A 330 -35.50 8.38 -4.00
CA LYS A 330 -36.09 9.49 -4.76
C LYS A 330 -35.60 9.53 -6.20
N ARG A 331 -36.51 9.73 -7.16
CA ARG A 331 -36.22 9.87 -8.60
C ARG A 331 -35.47 8.67 -9.19
N ALA A 332 -35.52 7.50 -8.53
CA ALA A 332 -34.92 6.28 -9.08
C ALA A 332 -35.74 5.72 -10.24
N ASN A 333 -35.09 5.06 -11.18
CA ASN A 333 -35.72 4.42 -12.34
C ASN A 333 -35.85 2.93 -12.15
N PHE A 334 -37.07 2.40 -11.93
CA PHE A 334 -37.38 0.98 -11.85
C PHE A 334 -38.08 0.44 -13.10
N MET A 335 -37.93 1.12 -14.24
CA MET A 335 -38.60 0.67 -15.46
C MET A 335 -38.21 -0.80 -15.77
N ASN A 336 -39.19 -1.66 -16.02
CA ASN A 336 -39.04 -3.08 -16.29
C ASN A 336 -38.32 -3.89 -15.19
N ALA A 337 -38.18 -3.35 -13.95
CA ALA A 337 -37.56 -4.06 -12.84
C ALA A 337 -38.47 -5.18 -12.30
N TYR A 338 -37.86 -6.22 -11.73
CA TYR A 338 -38.57 -7.32 -11.06
C TYR A 338 -38.55 -7.09 -9.57
N LEU A 339 -39.72 -6.75 -8.98
CA LEU A 339 -39.86 -6.31 -7.59
C LEU A 339 -40.62 -7.30 -6.70
N SER A 340 -40.85 -8.52 -7.16
CA SER A 340 -41.65 -9.54 -6.44
C SER A 340 -41.06 -9.78 -5.03
N GLY A 341 -41.89 -9.58 -3.98
CA GLY A 341 -41.49 -9.79 -2.60
C GLY A 341 -40.43 -8.78 -2.08
N ALA A 342 -40.09 -7.74 -2.83
CA ALA A 342 -39.24 -6.68 -2.31
C ALA A 342 -39.94 -5.92 -1.17
N ASN A 343 -39.18 -5.47 -0.18
CA ASN A 343 -39.70 -4.71 0.96
C ASN A 343 -39.32 -3.24 0.88
N PHE A 344 -40.27 -2.35 0.55
CA PHE A 344 -40.10 -0.90 0.54
C PHE A 344 -40.76 -0.21 1.76
N ASN A 345 -41.02 -0.94 2.86
CA ASN A 345 -41.66 -0.36 4.03
C ASN A 345 -40.89 0.88 4.51
N ARG A 346 -41.62 2.00 4.71
CA ARG A 346 -41.05 3.30 5.09
C ARG A 346 -39.99 3.87 4.13
N ALA A 347 -39.84 3.31 2.93
CA ALA A 347 -38.96 3.89 1.92
C ALA A 347 -39.52 5.17 1.33
N ASN A 348 -38.63 6.06 0.87
CA ASN A 348 -39.06 7.28 0.16
C ASN A 348 -38.79 7.13 -1.33
N LEU A 349 -39.82 6.79 -2.10
CA LEU A 349 -39.79 6.58 -3.55
C LEU A 349 -40.29 7.83 -4.33
N SER A 350 -40.42 9.00 -3.68
CA SER A 350 -40.99 10.16 -4.36
C SER A 350 -40.35 10.44 -5.70
N TRP A 351 -41.19 10.66 -6.72
CA TRP A 351 -40.80 10.93 -8.11
C TRP A 351 -40.11 9.79 -8.85
N SER A 352 -40.16 8.57 -8.35
CA SER A 352 -39.56 7.40 -9.01
C SER A 352 -40.40 6.90 -10.18
N ILE A 353 -39.76 6.26 -11.15
CA ILE A 353 -40.37 5.68 -12.34
C ILE A 353 -40.56 4.18 -12.13
N MET A 354 -41.83 3.72 -12.11
CA MET A 354 -42.22 2.32 -11.89
C MET A 354 -42.85 1.69 -13.17
N LYS A 355 -42.69 2.32 -14.32
CA LYS A 355 -43.27 1.86 -15.58
C LYS A 355 -42.87 0.42 -15.90
N LYS A 356 -43.89 -0.44 -16.15
CA LYS A 356 -43.68 -1.85 -16.47
C LYS A 356 -42.86 -2.66 -15.41
N ALA A 357 -42.76 -2.13 -14.19
CA ALA A 357 -42.17 -2.90 -13.12
C ALA A 357 -43.08 -4.10 -12.78
N ASN A 358 -42.46 -5.29 -12.58
CA ASN A 358 -43.20 -6.49 -12.19
C ASN A 358 -43.41 -6.51 -10.67
N ILE A 359 -44.65 -6.25 -10.24
CA ILE A 359 -45.07 -6.14 -8.85
C ILE A 359 -46.19 -7.15 -8.59
N ASN A 360 -45.87 -8.26 -7.90
CA ASN A 360 -46.85 -9.33 -7.64
C ASN A 360 -47.73 -9.04 -6.41
N ASN A 361 -47.31 -8.12 -5.52
CA ASN A 361 -48.04 -7.78 -4.30
C ASN A 361 -47.89 -6.29 -3.98
N GLN A 362 -48.98 -5.56 -3.92
CA GLN A 362 -48.96 -4.12 -3.57
C GLN A 362 -48.54 -3.87 -2.11
N GLY A 363 -48.66 -4.86 -1.21
CA GLY A 363 -48.21 -4.77 0.19
C GLY A 363 -46.72 -4.47 0.38
N ILE A 364 -45.88 -4.61 -0.67
CA ILE A 364 -44.46 -4.32 -0.63
C ILE A 364 -44.15 -2.83 -0.38
N PHE A 365 -45.13 -1.91 -0.60
CA PHE A 365 -45.00 -0.46 -0.42
C PHE A 365 -45.67 0.03 0.89
N ALA A 366 -45.91 -0.82 1.88
CA ALA A 366 -46.51 -0.42 3.14
C ALA A 366 -45.75 0.76 3.77
N GLU A 367 -46.47 1.82 4.16
CA GLU A 367 -45.90 3.06 4.72
C GLU A 367 -44.85 3.75 3.83
N ALA A 368 -44.70 3.35 2.55
CA ALA A 368 -43.80 4.01 1.62
C ALA A 368 -44.35 5.32 1.11
N ASN A 369 -43.46 6.32 0.91
CA ASN A 369 -43.83 7.56 0.24
C ASN A 369 -43.65 7.42 -1.27
N CYS A 370 -44.75 7.30 -2.02
CA CYS A 370 -44.79 7.20 -3.48
C CYS A 370 -45.31 8.49 -4.13
N SER A 371 -45.20 9.66 -3.49
CA SER A 371 -45.66 10.94 -4.07
C SER A 371 -44.97 11.22 -5.39
N GLY A 372 -45.74 11.47 -6.45
CA GLY A 372 -45.23 11.74 -7.78
C GLY A 372 -44.62 10.55 -8.52
N CYS A 373 -44.81 9.31 -8.03
CA CYS A 373 -44.37 8.12 -8.75
C CYS A 373 -45.15 7.95 -10.07
N SER A 374 -44.41 7.55 -11.12
CA SER A 374 -44.97 7.23 -12.45
C SER A 374 -45.12 5.72 -12.61
N TRP A 375 -46.36 5.24 -12.76
CA TRP A 375 -46.71 3.79 -12.86
C TRP A 375 -47.09 3.36 -14.27
N THR A 376 -47.43 4.26 -15.15
CA THR A 376 -47.95 4.02 -16.52
C THR A 376 -47.01 4.53 -17.60
#